data_dc27ee768b50222c5dbf750b78840f5a
#
_entry.id   dc27ee768b50222c5dbf750b78840f5a
#
_cell.length_a   1.000
_cell.length_b   1.000
_cell.length_c   1.000
_cell.angle_alpha   90.00
_cell.angle_beta   90.00
_cell.angle_gamma   90.00
#
_symmetry.space_group_name_H-M   'P 1'
#
loop_
_entity.id
_entity.type
_entity.pdbx_description
1 polymer ?
#
loop_
_entity_poly.entity_id
_entity_poly.type
_entity_poly.pdbx_seq_one_letter_code
_entity_poly.pdbx_strand_id
1 'polypeptide(L)'
;MAQKNRKACGLLVFLLLLILFIWLQSLQQGSISHRESQWVLKMVQRLLSGNRIGIWLSDGRIRRLAHLAEYSSLGFFASLYSWRRWRKNFSMGIITLGIAIASMDEVIQYFAGGRTATWKDVCLDGVGVVVGIVMWRMVKGLWNRKGK
;
A
#
# COMPACT_ATOMS: atom_id res chain seq x y z
N MET A 1 -7.44 29.30 8.57
CA MET A 1 -7.83 28.51 7.37
C MET A 1 -6.64 28.16 6.46
N ALA A 2 -5.71 29.06 6.18
CA ALA A 2 -4.56 28.83 5.29
C ALA A 2 -3.65 27.64 5.71
N GLN A 3 -3.30 27.52 6.99
CA GLN A 3 -2.43 26.44 7.48
C GLN A 3 -3.04 25.03 7.33
N LYS A 4 -4.36 24.91 7.49
CA LYS A 4 -5.10 23.65 7.28
C LYS A 4 -5.06 23.21 5.82
N ASN A 5 -5.22 24.16 4.90
CA ASN A 5 -5.16 23.88 3.46
C ASN A 5 -3.75 23.50 3.02
N ARG A 6 -2.69 24.14 3.54
CA ARG A 6 -1.29 23.80 3.23
C ARG A 6 -0.96 22.35 3.67
N LYS A 7 -1.39 21.94 4.86
CA LYS A 7 -1.18 20.54 5.34
C LYS A 7 -1.97 19.51 4.52
N ALA A 8 -3.17 19.86 4.05
CA ALA A 8 -3.94 18.98 3.17
C ALA A 8 -3.30 18.90 1.76
N CYS A 9 -2.76 20.00 1.24
CA CYS A 9 -2.07 20.02 -0.03
C CYS A 9 -0.80 19.16 -0.02
N GLY A 10 0.03 19.28 1.02
CA GLY A 10 1.22 18.43 1.18
C GLY A 10 0.88 16.93 1.26
N LEU A 11 -0.23 16.59 1.91
CA LEU A 11 -0.69 15.20 1.98
C LEU A 11 -1.22 14.69 0.64
N LEU A 12 -1.84 15.54 -0.17
CA LEU A 12 -2.25 15.20 -1.53
C LEU A 12 -1.03 14.94 -2.42
N VAL A 13 -0.01 15.80 -2.36
CA VAL A 13 1.24 15.58 -3.09
C VAL A 13 1.90 14.28 -2.68
N PHE A 14 1.94 13.98 -1.37
CA PHE A 14 2.47 12.70 -0.88
C PHE A 14 1.68 11.51 -1.44
N LEU A 15 0.35 11.56 -1.49
CA LEU A 15 -0.49 10.50 -2.06
C LEU A 15 -0.20 10.30 -3.56
N LEU A 16 -0.06 11.37 -4.32
CA LEU A 16 0.28 11.28 -5.74
C LEU A 16 1.66 10.65 -5.95
N LEU A 17 2.64 11.03 -5.13
CA LEU A 17 3.98 10.43 -5.16
C LEU A 17 3.96 8.96 -4.75
N LEU A 18 3.13 8.57 -3.78
CA LEU A 18 2.95 7.18 -3.38
C LEU A 18 2.34 6.34 -4.51
N ILE A 19 1.31 6.85 -5.20
CA ILE A 19 0.71 6.17 -6.36
C ILE A 19 1.74 6.03 -7.48
N LEU A 20 2.47 7.11 -7.77
CA LEU A 20 3.54 7.07 -8.77
C LEU A 20 4.62 6.05 -8.40
N PHE A 21 5.03 5.99 -7.13
CA PHE A 21 5.99 5.01 -6.63
C PHE A 21 5.50 3.57 -6.85
N ILE A 22 4.23 3.25 -6.50
CA ILE A 22 3.62 1.94 -6.73
C ILE A 22 3.70 1.58 -8.22
N TRP A 23 3.28 2.47 -9.11
CA TRP A 23 3.29 2.21 -10.55
C TRP A 23 4.71 2.11 -11.14
N LEU A 24 5.68 2.87 -10.64
CA LEU A 24 7.09 2.75 -11.04
C LEU A 24 7.69 1.41 -10.63
N GLN A 25 7.34 0.90 -9.45
CA GLN A 25 7.72 -0.44 -9.02
C GLN A 25 7.11 -1.52 -9.93
N SER A 26 5.90 -1.31 -10.39
CA SER A 26 5.19 -2.24 -11.27
C SER A 26 5.71 -2.24 -12.70
N LEU A 27 6.33 -1.14 -13.14
CA LEU A 27 7.05 -1.07 -14.42
C LEU A 27 8.35 -1.87 -14.44
N GLN A 28 8.89 -2.28 -13.30
CA GLN A 28 10.10 -3.07 -13.24
C GLN A 28 9.88 -4.44 -13.87
N GLN A 29 10.81 -4.87 -14.72
CA GLN A 29 10.81 -6.21 -15.29
C GLN A 29 10.78 -7.28 -14.18
N GLY A 30 10.06 -8.37 -14.41
CA GLY A 30 9.92 -9.46 -13.45
C GLY A 30 11.25 -9.99 -12.91
N SER A 31 12.31 -10.01 -13.71
CA SER A 31 13.66 -10.42 -13.33
C SER A 31 14.33 -9.51 -12.29
N ILE A 32 14.11 -8.19 -12.38
CA ILE A 32 14.65 -7.20 -11.43
C ILE A 32 13.88 -7.31 -10.11
N SER A 33 12.56 -7.29 -10.18
CA SER A 33 11.69 -7.46 -9.01
C SER A 33 11.96 -8.78 -8.26
N HIS A 34 12.23 -9.87 -9.00
CA HIS A 34 12.60 -11.16 -8.43
C HIS A 34 13.94 -11.09 -7.67
N ARG A 35 14.92 -10.39 -8.21
CA ARG A 35 16.24 -10.23 -7.58
C ARG A 35 16.17 -9.41 -6.29
N GLU A 36 15.38 -8.34 -6.28
CA GLU A 36 15.16 -7.50 -5.09
C GLU A 36 14.45 -8.28 -3.97
N SER A 37 13.37 -8.98 -4.30
CA SER A 37 12.65 -9.77 -3.31
C SER A 37 13.45 -10.97 -2.80
N GLN A 38 14.32 -11.56 -3.61
CA GLN A 38 15.27 -12.59 -3.14
C GLN A 38 16.31 -12.02 -2.17
N TRP A 39 16.80 -10.79 -2.41
CA TRP A 39 17.73 -10.15 -1.49
C TRP A 39 17.07 -9.91 -0.13
N VAL A 40 15.85 -9.35 -0.12
CA VAL A 40 15.05 -9.17 1.11
C VAL A 40 14.78 -10.50 1.78
N LEU A 41 14.41 -11.54 1.01
CA LEU A 41 14.16 -12.89 1.53
C LEU A 41 15.38 -13.44 2.26
N LYS A 42 16.57 -13.36 1.65
CA LYS A 42 17.83 -13.81 2.27
C LYS A 42 18.15 -13.04 3.55
N MET A 43 17.93 -11.73 3.56
CA MET A 43 18.14 -10.89 4.73
C MET A 43 17.20 -11.28 5.89
N VAL A 44 15.91 -11.44 5.59
CA VAL A 44 14.90 -11.85 6.59
C VAL A 44 15.16 -13.26 7.09
N GLN A 45 15.52 -14.20 6.21
CA GLN A 45 15.87 -15.58 6.60
C GLN A 45 17.10 -15.61 7.50
N ARG A 46 18.11 -14.76 7.29
CA ARG A 46 19.26 -14.64 8.18
C ARG A 46 18.88 -14.13 9.58
N LEU A 47 17.99 -13.14 9.63
CA LEU A 47 17.52 -12.57 10.89
C LEU A 47 16.59 -13.53 11.66
N LEU A 48 15.86 -14.36 10.94
CA LEU A 48 14.92 -15.34 11.50
C LEU A 48 15.46 -16.79 11.47
N SER A 49 16.79 -16.94 11.35
CA SER A 49 17.44 -18.26 11.31
C SER A 49 17.06 -19.08 12.55
N GLY A 50 16.40 -20.24 12.32
CA GLY A 50 15.87 -21.11 13.37
C GLY A 50 14.37 -20.99 13.62
N ASN A 51 13.65 -20.03 13.05
CA ASN A 51 12.20 -19.90 13.17
C ASN A 51 11.44 -20.47 11.95
N ARG A 52 10.32 -21.14 12.20
CA ARG A 52 9.41 -21.65 11.16
C ARG A 52 8.94 -20.55 10.17
N ILE A 53 8.93 -19.30 10.60
CA ILE A 53 8.55 -18.13 9.77
C ILE A 53 9.53 -17.96 8.61
N GLY A 54 10.83 -18.14 8.83
CA GLY A 54 11.85 -18.01 7.77
C GLY A 54 11.69 -19.05 6.65
N ILE A 55 11.22 -20.28 7.01
CA ILE A 55 10.94 -21.36 6.06
C ILE A 55 9.66 -21.09 5.26
N TRP A 56 8.67 -20.44 5.88
CA TRP A 56 7.39 -20.12 5.25
C TRP A 56 7.50 -19.00 4.20
N LEU A 57 8.46 -18.07 4.35
CA LEU A 57 8.66 -16.96 3.43
C LEU A 57 9.22 -17.45 2.09
N SER A 58 8.58 -17.04 1.01
CA SER A 58 9.02 -17.21 -0.38
C SER A 58 9.05 -15.86 -1.09
N ASP A 59 9.78 -15.78 -2.20
CA ASP A 59 9.86 -14.58 -3.04
C ASP A 59 8.48 -14.00 -3.38
N GLY A 60 7.56 -14.83 -3.88
CA GLY A 60 6.20 -14.39 -4.21
C GLY A 60 5.41 -13.89 -3.00
N ARG A 61 5.67 -14.43 -1.80
CA ARG A 61 5.02 -13.94 -0.56
C ARG A 61 5.58 -12.58 -0.14
N ILE A 62 6.88 -12.37 -0.27
CA ILE A 62 7.49 -11.06 0.04
C ILE A 62 6.94 -9.98 -0.86
N ARG A 63 6.80 -10.23 -2.17
CA ARG A 63 6.20 -9.28 -3.10
C ARG A 63 4.75 -8.95 -2.72
N ARG A 64 3.94 -9.94 -2.42
CA ARG A 64 2.55 -9.73 -1.96
C ARG A 64 2.47 -8.95 -0.65
N LEU A 65 3.38 -9.20 0.29
CA LEU A 65 3.46 -8.42 1.53
C LEU A 65 3.87 -6.98 1.27
N ALA A 66 4.78 -6.72 0.31
CA ALA A 66 5.14 -5.37 -0.10
C ALA A 66 3.93 -4.63 -0.69
N HIS A 67 3.21 -5.23 -1.65
CA HIS A 67 1.97 -4.65 -2.18
C HIS A 67 0.93 -4.40 -1.09
N LEU A 68 0.72 -5.36 -0.19
CA LEU A 68 -0.20 -5.18 0.94
C LEU A 68 0.20 -3.97 1.80
N ALA A 69 1.49 -3.78 2.06
CA ALA A 69 1.99 -2.64 2.84
C ALA A 69 1.82 -1.31 2.09
N GLU A 70 2.11 -1.27 0.79
CA GLU A 70 1.95 -0.10 -0.09
C GLU A 70 0.48 0.34 -0.16
N TYR A 71 -0.43 -0.59 -0.43
CA TYR A 71 -1.87 -0.30 -0.50
C TYR A 71 -2.49 -0.01 0.88
N SER A 72 -1.94 -0.60 1.97
CA SER A 72 -2.32 -0.20 3.33
C SER A 72 -1.90 1.23 3.63
N SER A 73 -0.72 1.62 3.21
CA SER A 73 -0.25 3.00 3.31
C SER A 73 -1.14 3.95 2.50
N LEU A 74 -1.51 3.58 1.27
CA LEU A 74 -2.43 4.34 0.44
C LEU A 74 -3.78 4.55 1.13
N GLY A 75 -4.40 3.49 1.65
CA GLY A 75 -5.67 3.55 2.36
C GLY A 75 -5.62 4.40 3.63
N PHE A 76 -4.53 4.29 4.39
CA PHE A 76 -4.29 5.08 5.60
C PHE A 76 -4.18 6.58 5.29
N PHE A 77 -3.29 6.95 4.39
CA PHE A 77 -3.04 8.36 4.07
C PHE A 77 -4.19 9.00 3.29
N ALA A 78 -4.90 8.26 2.45
CA ALA A 78 -6.12 8.73 1.79
C ALA A 78 -7.23 9.01 2.81
N SER A 79 -7.38 8.17 3.84
CA SER A 79 -8.33 8.39 4.93
C SER A 79 -7.94 9.60 5.79
N LEU A 80 -6.67 9.77 6.10
CA LEU A 80 -6.14 10.95 6.79
C LEU A 80 -6.38 12.23 5.97
N TYR A 81 -6.14 12.19 4.64
CA TYR A 81 -6.41 13.30 3.75
C TYR A 81 -7.89 13.67 3.74
N SER A 82 -8.77 12.70 3.52
CA SER A 82 -10.21 12.86 3.54
C SER A 82 -10.69 13.54 4.84
N TRP A 83 -10.21 13.05 5.97
CA TRP A 83 -10.52 13.63 7.27
C TRP A 83 -9.99 15.06 7.43
N ARG A 84 -8.77 15.34 7.03
CA ARG A 84 -8.20 16.69 7.13
C ARG A 84 -8.89 17.69 6.23
N ARG A 85 -9.25 17.28 5.02
CA ARG A 85 -9.84 18.15 3.99
C ARG A 85 -11.31 18.42 4.25
N TRP A 86 -12.10 17.35 4.48
CA TRP A 86 -13.57 17.43 4.54
C TRP A 86 -14.17 17.08 5.90
N ARG A 87 -13.38 16.65 6.88
CA ARG A 87 -13.85 16.15 8.19
C ARG A 87 -14.80 14.94 8.08
N LYS A 88 -14.81 14.28 6.95
CA LYS A 88 -15.61 13.07 6.66
C LYS A 88 -14.69 11.92 6.28
N ASN A 89 -15.15 10.70 6.53
CA ASN A 89 -14.48 9.48 6.08
C ASN A 89 -15.22 8.92 4.86
N PHE A 90 -14.69 9.15 3.68
CA PHE A 90 -15.24 8.62 2.42
C PHE A 90 -14.68 7.23 2.14
N SER A 91 -14.91 6.26 3.06
CA SER A 91 -14.28 4.94 2.98
C SER A 91 -14.61 4.19 1.69
N MET A 92 -15.87 4.23 1.23
CA MET A 92 -16.24 3.59 -0.03
C MET A 92 -15.53 4.23 -1.23
N GLY A 93 -15.47 5.56 -1.30
CA GLY A 93 -14.74 6.26 -2.35
C GLY A 93 -13.24 5.95 -2.34
N ILE A 94 -12.62 5.80 -1.15
CA ILE A 94 -11.22 5.42 -1.01
C ILE A 94 -11.01 3.97 -1.48
N ILE A 95 -11.92 3.05 -1.15
CA ILE A 95 -11.86 1.64 -1.60
C ILE A 95 -11.98 1.58 -3.13
N THR A 96 -12.98 2.26 -3.71
CA THR A 96 -13.18 2.30 -5.16
C THR A 96 -11.95 2.86 -5.89
N LEU A 97 -11.40 3.97 -5.39
CA LEU A 97 -10.17 4.56 -5.93
C LEU A 97 -8.99 3.60 -5.79
N GLY A 98 -8.83 2.95 -4.63
CA GLY A 98 -7.77 1.98 -4.39
C GLY A 98 -7.85 0.79 -5.34
N ILE A 99 -9.04 0.24 -5.58
CA ILE A 99 -9.26 -0.85 -6.55
C ILE A 99 -8.94 -0.38 -7.98
N ALA A 100 -9.31 0.85 -8.35
CA ALA A 100 -8.97 1.40 -9.67
C ALA A 100 -7.46 1.53 -9.86
N ILE A 101 -6.74 2.01 -8.83
CA ILE A 101 -5.27 2.11 -8.83
C ILE A 101 -4.64 0.72 -8.94
N ALA A 102 -5.14 -0.28 -8.18
CA ALA A 102 -4.67 -1.66 -8.22
C ALA A 102 -4.92 -2.32 -9.58
N SER A 103 -6.08 -2.07 -10.20
CA SER A 103 -6.38 -2.57 -11.54
C SER A 103 -5.43 -1.98 -12.58
N MET A 104 -5.10 -0.69 -12.47
CA MET A 104 -4.12 -0.05 -13.36
C MET A 104 -2.71 -0.60 -13.12
N ASP A 105 -2.36 -0.89 -11.87
CA ASP A 105 -1.10 -1.54 -11.50
C ASP A 105 -0.93 -2.89 -12.20
N GLU A 106 -1.95 -3.73 -12.17
CA GLU A 106 -1.96 -5.03 -12.87
C GLU A 106 -1.82 -4.89 -14.39
N VAL A 107 -2.47 -3.87 -14.99
CA VAL A 107 -2.31 -3.56 -16.41
C VAL A 107 -0.86 -3.18 -16.72
N ILE A 108 -0.24 -2.33 -15.90
CA ILE A 108 1.16 -1.94 -16.03
C ILE A 108 2.07 -3.18 -15.93
N GLN A 109 1.84 -4.07 -14.96
CA GLN A 109 2.62 -5.29 -14.78
C GLN A 109 2.51 -6.24 -15.98
N TYR A 110 1.33 -6.33 -16.58
CA TYR A 110 1.11 -7.13 -17.78
C TYR A 110 1.99 -6.66 -18.95
N PHE A 111 2.10 -5.35 -19.16
CA PHE A 111 2.93 -4.77 -20.22
C PHE A 111 4.43 -4.72 -19.88
N ALA A 112 4.81 -4.70 -18.60
CA ALA A 112 6.22 -4.67 -18.18
C ALA A 112 6.98 -5.97 -18.49
N GLY A 113 6.28 -7.08 -18.77
CA GLY A 113 6.85 -8.37 -19.13
C GLY A 113 7.38 -9.18 -17.93
N GLY A 114 7.23 -10.49 -18.02
CA GLY A 114 7.71 -11.44 -17.00
C GLY A 114 6.86 -11.50 -15.71
N ARG A 115 5.70 -10.83 -15.68
CA ARG A 115 4.70 -10.93 -14.62
C ARG A 115 3.36 -11.40 -15.19
N THR A 116 2.63 -12.18 -14.42
CA THR A 116 1.26 -12.59 -14.74
C THR A 116 0.30 -11.70 -13.96
N ALA A 117 -0.40 -10.82 -14.67
CA ALA A 117 -1.49 -10.05 -14.08
C ALA A 117 -2.60 -10.98 -13.58
N THR A 118 -2.99 -10.85 -12.33
CA THR A 118 -4.05 -11.67 -11.75
C THR A 118 -5.06 -10.84 -10.97
N TRP A 119 -6.35 -11.10 -11.18
CA TRP A 119 -7.40 -10.47 -10.39
C TRP A 119 -7.24 -10.72 -8.87
N LYS A 120 -6.54 -11.80 -8.48
CA LYS A 120 -6.24 -12.13 -7.08
C LYS A 120 -5.33 -11.09 -6.44
N ASP A 121 -4.40 -10.54 -7.20
CA ASP A 121 -3.48 -9.52 -6.71
C ASP A 121 -4.22 -8.19 -6.56
N VAL A 122 -5.16 -7.83 -7.47
CA VAL A 122 -6.08 -6.69 -7.27
C VAL A 122 -6.92 -6.84 -5.99
N CYS A 123 -7.42 -8.05 -5.70
CA CYS A 123 -8.16 -8.31 -4.46
C CYS A 123 -7.27 -8.13 -3.21
N LEU A 124 -6.03 -8.62 -3.26
CA LEU A 124 -5.07 -8.48 -2.17
C LEU A 124 -4.76 -7.00 -1.90
N ASP A 125 -4.54 -6.22 -2.95
CA ASP A 125 -4.30 -4.79 -2.88
C ASP A 125 -5.52 -4.04 -2.31
N GLY A 126 -6.73 -4.43 -2.73
CA GLY A 126 -7.99 -3.94 -2.16
C GLY A 126 -8.10 -4.24 -0.66
N VAL A 127 -7.70 -5.44 -0.21
CA VAL A 127 -7.59 -5.77 1.22
C VAL A 127 -6.60 -4.85 1.91
N GLY A 128 -5.45 -4.57 1.30
CA GLY A 128 -4.48 -3.58 1.80
C GLY A 128 -5.13 -2.23 2.06
N VAL A 129 -5.87 -1.69 1.08
CA VAL A 129 -6.58 -0.41 1.24
C VAL A 129 -7.54 -0.44 2.44
N VAL A 130 -8.31 -1.51 2.61
CA VAL A 130 -9.23 -1.67 3.75
C VAL A 130 -8.46 -1.70 5.07
N VAL A 131 -7.36 -2.44 5.14
CA VAL A 131 -6.48 -2.47 6.33
C VAL A 131 -6.00 -1.06 6.68
N GLY A 132 -5.54 -0.29 5.70
CA GLY A 132 -5.11 1.10 5.91
C GLY A 132 -6.23 2.00 6.44
N ILE A 133 -7.46 1.87 5.92
CA ILE A 133 -8.64 2.59 6.41
C ILE A 133 -8.92 2.24 7.88
N VAL A 134 -8.86 0.96 8.23
CA VAL A 134 -9.08 0.47 9.60
C VAL A 134 -7.99 1.02 10.53
N MET A 135 -6.74 0.94 10.15
CA MET A 135 -5.61 1.51 10.91
C MET A 135 -5.81 2.99 11.19
N TRP A 136 -6.21 3.78 10.18
CA TRP A 136 -6.51 5.19 10.38
C TRP A 136 -7.65 5.40 11.39
N ARG A 137 -8.73 4.61 11.32
CA ARG A 137 -9.85 4.71 12.26
C ARG A 137 -9.40 4.42 13.70
N MET A 138 -8.54 3.42 13.89
CA MET A 138 -7.98 3.10 15.21
C MET A 138 -7.13 4.24 15.77
N VAL A 139 -6.20 4.77 14.96
CA VAL A 139 -5.35 5.91 15.35
C VAL A 139 -6.19 7.12 15.72
N LYS A 140 -7.20 7.45 14.91
CA LYS A 140 -8.13 8.54 15.18
C LYS A 140 -8.93 8.33 16.45
N GLY A 141 -9.37 7.10 16.72
CA GLY A 141 -10.09 6.74 17.95
C GLY A 141 -9.23 6.95 19.20
N LEU A 142 -7.96 6.51 19.15
CA LEU A 142 -7.01 6.71 20.25
C LEU A 142 -6.69 8.19 20.47
N TRP A 143 -6.55 8.96 19.39
CA TRP A 143 -6.33 10.41 19.47
C TRP A 143 -7.47 11.14 20.18
N ASN A 144 -8.71 10.81 19.85
CA ASN A 144 -9.89 11.43 20.45
C ASN A 144 -10.08 11.06 21.94
N ARG A 145 -9.54 9.92 22.38
CA ARG A 145 -9.59 9.51 23.79
C ARG A 145 -8.60 10.29 24.68
N LYS A 146 -7.42 10.66 24.11
CA LYS A 146 -6.38 11.42 24.84
C LYS A 146 -6.72 12.92 24.98
N GLY A 147 -7.67 13.42 24.22
CA GLY A 147 -8.12 14.83 24.26
C GLY A 147 -9.36 15.08 25.14
N LYS A 148 -9.82 14.05 25.85
CA LYS A 148 -10.85 14.16 26.90
C LYS A 148 -10.22 13.98 28.27
#